data_8795c4ee74854dcfb7f76309213615d5
#
_entry.id   8795c4ee74854dcfb7f76309213615d5
#
_cell.length_a   1.000
_cell.length_b   1.000
_cell.length_c   1.000
_cell.angle_alpha   90.00
_cell.angle_beta   90.00
_cell.angle_gamma   90.00
#
_symmetry.space_group_name_H-M   'P 1'
#
loop_
_entity.id
_entity.type
_entity.pdbx_description
1 polymer ?
#
loop_
_entity_poly.entity_id
_entity_poly.type
_entity_poly.pdbx_seq_one_letter_code
_entity_poly.pdbx_strand_id
1 'polypeptide(L)'
;MKKIIENIRKDKVIHYIIIIAASLIAAIPLINLRIYGTDDGYVHMLRIFGMEQILKEQNFPPFIYSKFANGFGYAINLFYSPIVTYGPLFFRIFGLHYYTCLKLFAYSTILISCFTMYNFLYDVSKKREIAILGAVIYAFIPYRLETIFNRFAIGEFTAYIFFPMLFHGLFNLLKGDGKKHYYIAIAAIGLILTHTISTEYSAIFALLYIVFNFKQLKNKGVIRKIAINVIFILAITTFFTVPLMEHKILGNYVIFNSKSMKSLPSDVQNSTIKISQLFKDIGEVNGVSFKVGIPLIILTLLGIVSYKKVDKNIRSWYITFAVIAMISLVMVTKLFPWIIMPKTLTTLQFAWRMLAYSEFALSIICAINLYYFIEYIGRNNEKVYNALFALSIIL
;
A
#
# COMPACT_ATOMS: atom_id res chain seq x y z
N MET A 1 -29.85 13.73 -17.02
CA MET A 1 -29.29 12.44 -16.56
C MET A 1 -28.28 11.86 -17.54
N LYS A 2 -28.58 11.64 -18.85
CA LYS A 2 -27.64 11.09 -19.85
C LYS A 2 -26.32 11.88 -19.92
N LYS A 3 -26.36 13.21 -20.02
CA LYS A 3 -25.20 14.10 -20.06
C LYS A 3 -24.35 14.07 -18.78
N ILE A 4 -24.98 13.92 -17.61
CA ILE A 4 -24.28 13.83 -16.32
C ILE A 4 -23.46 12.52 -16.25
N ILE A 5 -24.07 11.39 -16.64
CA ILE A 5 -23.40 10.08 -16.60
C ILE A 5 -22.28 9.99 -17.65
N GLU A 6 -22.48 10.60 -18.84
CA GLU A 6 -21.42 10.70 -19.84
C GLU A 6 -20.22 11.53 -19.33
N ASN A 7 -20.50 12.62 -18.63
CA ASN A 7 -19.46 13.42 -17.98
C ASN A 7 -18.73 12.63 -16.87
N ILE A 8 -19.45 11.83 -16.06
CA ILE A 8 -18.84 10.94 -15.06
C ILE A 8 -17.83 9.98 -15.70
N ARG A 9 -18.05 9.54 -16.93
CA ARG A 9 -17.11 8.63 -17.63
C ARG A 9 -15.89 9.35 -18.20
N LYS A 10 -16.05 10.55 -18.73
CA LYS A 10 -15.06 11.23 -19.58
C LYS A 10 -14.35 12.38 -18.92
N ASP A 11 -14.92 13.00 -17.90
CA ASP A 11 -14.39 14.20 -17.28
C ASP A 11 -13.42 13.87 -16.14
N LYS A 12 -12.18 14.28 -16.31
CA LYS A 12 -11.13 14.07 -15.32
C LYS A 12 -11.40 14.81 -14.00
N VAL A 13 -12.03 15.98 -14.08
CA VAL A 13 -12.36 16.78 -12.88
C VAL A 13 -13.40 16.03 -12.03
N ILE A 14 -14.42 15.47 -12.68
CA ILE A 14 -15.43 14.66 -12.00
C ILE A 14 -14.80 13.43 -11.34
N HIS A 15 -13.84 12.76 -12.00
CA HIS A 15 -13.09 11.65 -11.39
C HIS A 15 -12.35 12.09 -10.13
N TYR A 16 -11.72 13.25 -10.14
CA TYR A 16 -11.05 13.77 -8.95
C TYR A 16 -12.03 14.08 -7.81
N ILE A 17 -13.20 14.64 -8.12
CA ILE A 17 -14.26 14.87 -7.13
C ILE A 17 -14.72 13.53 -6.55
N ILE A 18 -14.95 12.50 -7.39
CA ILE A 18 -15.33 11.15 -6.93
C ILE A 18 -14.26 10.55 -6.03
N ILE A 19 -12.98 10.66 -6.39
CA ILE A 19 -11.85 10.17 -5.56
C ILE A 19 -11.84 10.87 -4.20
N ILE A 20 -12.01 12.17 -4.17
CA ILE A 20 -12.08 12.94 -2.92
C ILE A 20 -13.27 12.47 -2.09
N ALA A 21 -14.47 12.35 -2.69
CA ALA A 21 -15.66 11.88 -2.00
C ALA A 21 -15.48 10.46 -1.45
N ALA A 22 -14.99 9.52 -2.26
CA ALA A 22 -14.73 8.14 -1.83
C ALA A 22 -13.72 8.08 -0.68
N SER A 23 -12.64 8.86 -0.77
CA SER A 23 -11.63 8.92 0.30
C SER A 23 -12.18 9.54 1.59
N LEU A 24 -13.05 10.54 1.50
CA LEU A 24 -13.75 11.11 2.67
C LEU A 24 -14.69 10.08 3.31
N ILE A 25 -15.48 9.36 2.50
CA ILE A 25 -16.37 8.31 2.99
C ILE A 25 -15.55 7.20 3.69
N ALA A 26 -14.47 6.74 3.08
CA ALA A 26 -13.58 5.75 3.69
C ALA A 26 -12.95 6.24 5.00
N ALA A 27 -12.79 7.56 5.16
CA ALA A 27 -12.20 8.18 6.34
C ALA A 27 -13.23 8.54 7.45
N ILE A 28 -14.54 8.41 7.21
CA ILE A 28 -15.58 8.76 8.20
C ILE A 28 -15.28 8.19 9.60
N PRO A 29 -14.85 6.91 9.77
CA PRO A 29 -14.57 6.36 11.09
C PRO A 29 -13.46 7.11 11.84
N LEU A 30 -12.55 7.84 11.16
CA LEU A 30 -11.53 8.65 11.83
C LEU A 30 -12.13 9.73 12.73
N ILE A 31 -13.33 10.23 12.43
CA ILE A 31 -13.98 11.29 13.21
C ILE A 31 -14.06 10.88 14.67
N ASN A 32 -14.57 9.68 14.94
CA ASN A 32 -14.80 9.15 16.29
C ASN A 32 -13.68 8.23 16.78
N LEU A 33 -12.63 7.97 15.95
CA LEU A 33 -11.55 7.07 16.31
C LEU A 33 -10.79 7.58 17.54
N ARG A 34 -10.71 6.74 18.56
CA ARG A 34 -9.84 6.95 19.72
C ARG A 34 -8.47 6.33 19.44
N ILE A 35 -7.55 7.13 18.88
CA ILE A 35 -6.23 6.64 18.41
C ILE A 35 -5.46 5.92 19.54
N TYR A 36 -5.57 6.38 20.78
CA TYR A 36 -4.92 5.73 21.94
C TYR A 36 -5.48 4.32 22.25
N GLY A 37 -6.66 3.98 21.75
CA GLY A 37 -7.28 2.67 21.88
C GLY A 37 -6.92 1.70 20.76
N THR A 38 -6.09 2.12 19.80
CA THR A 38 -5.57 1.26 18.73
C THR A 38 -4.23 0.65 19.13
N ASP A 39 -3.78 -0.41 18.42
CA ASP A 39 -2.56 -1.14 18.78
C ASP A 39 -1.32 -0.23 18.88
N ASP A 40 -1.07 0.58 17.84
CA ASP A 40 0.16 1.37 17.69
C ASP A 40 -0.04 2.88 17.86
N GLY A 41 -1.30 3.35 17.95
CA GLY A 41 -1.62 4.77 17.86
C GLY A 41 -1.04 5.61 18.99
N TYR A 42 -1.01 5.08 20.22
CA TYR A 42 -0.39 5.77 21.37
C TYR A 42 1.12 5.95 21.17
N VAL A 43 1.80 4.91 20.69
CA VAL A 43 3.25 4.96 20.40
C VAL A 43 3.54 6.00 19.33
N HIS A 44 2.73 6.04 18.26
CA HIS A 44 2.90 7.02 17.18
C HIS A 44 2.63 8.44 17.64
N MET A 45 1.67 8.66 18.53
CA MET A 45 1.46 9.97 19.16
C MET A 45 2.70 10.43 19.94
N LEU A 46 3.27 9.54 20.77
CA LEU A 46 4.51 9.83 21.50
C LEU A 46 5.67 10.13 20.56
N ARG A 47 5.79 9.40 19.44
CA ARG A 47 6.84 9.65 18.44
C ARG A 47 6.73 11.04 17.82
N ILE A 48 5.50 11.51 17.51
CA ILE A 48 5.31 12.87 16.98
C ILE A 48 5.68 13.91 18.02
N PHE A 49 5.26 13.71 19.27
CA PHE A 49 5.63 14.59 20.39
C PHE A 49 7.16 14.64 20.57
N GLY A 50 7.82 13.49 20.61
CA GLY A 50 9.28 13.41 20.74
C GLY A 50 10.00 14.07 19.56
N MET A 51 9.51 13.89 18.32
CA MET A 51 10.07 14.55 17.15
C MET A 51 9.93 16.07 17.22
N GLU A 52 8.77 16.59 17.64
CA GLU A 52 8.59 18.04 17.84
C GLU A 52 9.57 18.60 18.86
N GLN A 53 9.86 17.87 19.94
CA GLN A 53 10.84 18.30 20.97
C GLN A 53 12.27 18.34 20.39
N ILE A 54 12.69 17.29 19.67
CA ILE A 54 14.03 17.25 19.05
C ILE A 54 14.21 18.40 18.07
N LEU A 55 13.21 18.68 17.25
CA LEU A 55 13.28 19.76 16.26
C LEU A 55 13.37 21.14 16.94
N LYS A 56 12.70 21.35 18.10
CA LYS A 56 12.82 22.57 18.91
C LYS A 56 14.20 22.71 19.55
N GLU A 57 14.83 21.60 19.89
CA GLU A 57 16.19 21.55 20.45
C GLU A 57 17.27 21.67 19.36
N GLN A 58 16.88 21.73 18.08
CA GLN A 58 17.79 21.79 16.92
C GLN A 58 18.75 20.60 16.83
N ASN A 59 18.42 19.47 17.42
CA ASN A 59 19.20 18.23 17.36
C ASN A 59 18.94 17.51 16.01
N PHE A 60 19.94 17.53 15.16
CA PHE A 60 19.87 16.86 13.86
C PHE A 60 21.13 16.01 13.62
N PRO A 61 21.00 14.77 13.13
CA PRO A 61 19.76 14.05 12.77
C PRO A 61 18.96 13.56 13.99
N PRO A 62 17.60 13.53 13.89
CA PRO A 62 16.70 13.28 15.01
C PRO A 62 16.56 11.79 15.34
N PHE A 63 17.68 11.11 15.65
CA PHE A 63 17.68 9.67 15.90
C PHE A 63 17.23 9.29 17.31
N ILE A 64 17.51 10.13 18.31
CA ILE A 64 17.30 9.83 19.72
C ILE A 64 16.36 10.87 20.34
N TYR A 65 15.27 10.43 20.95
CA TYR A 65 14.37 11.26 21.74
C TYR A 65 14.98 11.46 23.14
N SER A 66 15.77 12.50 23.31
CA SER A 66 16.60 12.78 24.49
C SER A 66 15.83 12.76 25.81
N LYS A 67 14.59 13.27 25.84
CA LYS A 67 13.75 13.37 27.04
C LYS A 67 12.97 12.09 27.39
N PHE A 68 13.02 11.07 26.53
CA PHE A 68 12.30 9.81 26.77
C PHE A 68 13.10 8.92 27.75
N ALA A 69 12.42 7.92 28.31
CA ALA A 69 12.99 7.00 29.28
C ALA A 69 13.69 7.72 30.47
N ASN A 70 12.99 8.68 31.10
CA ASN A 70 13.49 9.47 32.23
C ASN A 70 14.81 10.20 31.91
N GLY A 71 15.02 10.66 30.69
CA GLY A 71 16.22 11.37 30.24
C GLY A 71 17.37 10.50 29.76
N PHE A 72 17.23 9.16 29.79
CA PHE A 72 18.22 8.26 29.18
C PHE A 72 18.18 8.26 27.65
N GLY A 73 17.09 8.77 27.07
CA GLY A 73 16.90 8.80 25.64
C GLY A 73 16.27 7.53 25.07
N TYR A 74 15.65 7.65 23.90
CA TYR A 74 15.04 6.53 23.18
C TYR A 74 15.37 6.60 21.69
N ALA A 75 16.15 5.65 21.20
CA ALA A 75 16.75 5.66 19.85
C ALA A 75 15.83 5.03 18.78
N ILE A 76 14.51 5.18 18.89
CA ILE A 76 13.56 4.53 17.98
C ILE A 76 13.77 4.91 16.51
N ASN A 77 14.18 6.14 16.23
CA ASN A 77 14.35 6.62 14.86
C ASN A 77 15.60 6.06 14.15
N LEU A 78 16.47 5.34 14.84
CA LEU A 78 17.50 4.51 14.22
C LEU A 78 16.93 3.24 13.57
N PHE A 79 15.83 2.71 14.11
CA PHE A 79 15.25 1.43 13.69
C PHE A 79 13.92 1.57 12.95
N TYR A 80 13.23 2.69 13.15
CA TYR A 80 11.98 3.02 12.50
C TYR A 80 12.08 4.41 11.88
N SER A 81 12.02 4.50 10.56
CA SER A 81 12.26 5.76 9.85
C SER A 81 11.50 6.95 10.45
N PRO A 82 12.17 8.09 10.66
CA PRO A 82 11.55 9.29 11.20
C PRO A 82 10.58 9.96 10.21
N ILE A 83 10.64 9.66 8.91
CA ILE A 83 9.85 10.35 7.88
C ILE A 83 8.34 10.26 8.15
N VAL A 84 7.86 9.11 8.66
CA VAL A 84 6.43 8.95 9.01
C VAL A 84 5.95 9.89 10.12
N THR A 85 6.86 10.50 10.88
CA THR A 85 6.51 11.49 11.91
C THR A 85 6.40 12.90 11.34
N TYR A 86 7.12 13.21 10.27
CA TYR A 86 7.06 14.53 9.64
C TYR A 86 5.71 14.81 8.96
N GLY A 87 5.06 13.78 8.42
CA GLY A 87 3.73 13.94 7.81
C GLY A 87 2.68 14.50 8.78
N PRO A 88 2.45 13.88 9.94
CA PRO A 88 1.59 14.46 10.98
C PRO A 88 2.09 15.80 11.52
N LEU A 89 3.41 16.01 11.67
CA LEU A 89 3.99 17.27 12.14
C LEU A 89 3.71 18.44 11.19
N PHE A 90 3.56 18.18 9.89
CA PHE A 90 3.12 19.21 8.95
C PHE A 90 1.81 19.86 9.40
N PHE A 91 0.86 19.07 9.89
CA PHE A 91 -0.40 19.61 10.42
C PHE A 91 -0.25 20.33 11.77
N ARG A 92 0.82 20.02 12.54
CA ARG A 92 1.14 20.72 13.78
C ARG A 92 1.49 22.20 13.57
N ILE A 93 2.01 22.55 12.38
CA ILE A 93 2.31 23.95 12.01
C ILE A 93 1.06 24.84 12.13
N PHE A 94 -0.14 24.27 11.93
CA PHE A 94 -1.41 24.97 12.08
C PHE A 94 -1.94 24.98 13.53
N GLY A 95 -1.15 24.59 14.53
CA GLY A 95 -1.54 24.55 15.94
C GLY A 95 -2.50 23.41 16.32
N LEU A 96 -2.75 22.44 15.44
CA LEU A 96 -3.69 21.37 15.68
C LEU A 96 -3.17 20.37 16.73
N HIS A 97 -4.09 19.77 17.49
CA HIS A 97 -3.75 18.73 18.48
C HIS A 97 -3.16 17.49 17.81
N TYR A 98 -2.25 16.77 18.49
CA TYR A 98 -1.56 15.58 17.96
C TYR A 98 -2.49 14.52 17.35
N TYR A 99 -3.60 14.20 18.03
CA TYR A 99 -4.58 13.23 17.49
C TYR A 99 -5.23 13.72 16.19
N THR A 100 -5.51 15.02 16.10
CA THR A 100 -6.06 15.62 14.88
C THR A 100 -5.04 15.54 13.74
N CYS A 101 -3.76 15.82 14.03
CA CYS A 101 -2.68 15.70 13.06
C CYS A 101 -2.54 14.27 12.53
N LEU A 102 -2.62 13.27 13.43
CA LEU A 102 -2.59 11.85 13.03
C LEU A 102 -3.78 11.46 12.16
N LYS A 103 -5.00 11.91 12.51
CA LYS A 103 -6.21 11.65 11.70
C LYS A 103 -6.13 12.28 10.32
N LEU A 104 -5.69 13.53 10.23
CA LEU A 104 -5.51 14.24 8.95
C LEU A 104 -4.44 13.58 8.09
N PHE A 105 -3.36 13.11 8.72
CA PHE A 105 -2.34 12.37 8.00
C PHE A 105 -2.88 11.03 7.49
N ALA A 106 -3.60 10.26 8.30
CA ALA A 106 -4.24 9.02 7.88
C ALA A 106 -5.19 9.26 6.70
N TYR A 107 -6.05 10.28 6.77
CA TYR A 107 -6.89 10.70 5.64
C TYR A 107 -6.07 11.04 4.40
N SER A 108 -4.98 11.81 4.55
CA SER A 108 -4.12 12.19 3.43
C SER A 108 -3.52 10.97 2.74
N THR A 109 -3.16 9.91 3.49
CA THR A 109 -2.66 8.67 2.89
C THR A 109 -3.73 7.94 2.09
N ILE A 110 -5.00 7.96 2.54
CA ILE A 110 -6.13 7.40 1.77
C ILE A 110 -6.27 8.16 0.45
N LEU A 111 -6.36 9.47 0.51
CA LEU A 111 -6.57 10.32 -0.65
C LEU A 111 -5.43 10.17 -1.68
N ILE A 112 -4.18 10.33 -1.25
CA ILE A 112 -3.02 10.29 -2.14
C ILE A 112 -2.89 8.92 -2.80
N SER A 113 -3.14 7.83 -2.06
CA SER A 113 -3.05 6.47 -2.63
C SER A 113 -4.13 6.19 -3.67
N CYS A 114 -5.33 6.76 -3.54
CA CYS A 114 -6.36 6.69 -4.58
C CYS A 114 -5.92 7.43 -5.85
N PHE A 115 -5.27 8.58 -5.73
CA PHE A 115 -4.70 9.29 -6.87
C PHE A 115 -3.55 8.53 -7.53
N THR A 116 -2.67 7.91 -6.76
CA THR A 116 -1.59 7.09 -7.34
C THR A 116 -2.14 5.87 -8.07
N MET A 117 -3.18 5.21 -7.52
CA MET A 117 -3.86 4.10 -8.17
C MET A 117 -4.56 4.55 -9.46
N TYR A 118 -5.30 5.68 -9.43
CA TYR A 118 -5.94 6.24 -10.61
C TYR A 118 -4.95 6.51 -11.74
N ASN A 119 -3.84 7.20 -11.43
CA ASN A 119 -2.84 7.54 -12.44
C ASN A 119 -2.14 6.31 -13.00
N PHE A 120 -1.86 5.31 -12.16
CA PHE A 120 -1.29 4.05 -12.58
C PHE A 120 -2.21 3.31 -13.55
N LEU A 121 -3.46 3.09 -13.16
CA LEU A 121 -4.42 2.34 -13.98
C LEU A 121 -4.77 3.08 -15.27
N TYR A 122 -4.85 4.40 -15.25
CA TYR A 122 -5.06 5.19 -16.46
C TYR A 122 -3.91 5.03 -17.44
N ASP A 123 -2.66 5.10 -16.99
CA ASP A 123 -1.50 4.97 -17.87
C ASP A 123 -1.39 3.55 -18.47
N VAL A 124 -1.76 2.54 -17.69
CA VAL A 124 -1.73 1.14 -18.14
C VAL A 124 -2.87 0.83 -19.12
N SER A 125 -4.09 1.19 -18.78
CA SER A 125 -5.28 0.78 -19.52
C SER A 125 -5.69 1.77 -20.61
N LYS A 126 -5.28 3.03 -20.50
CA LYS A 126 -5.77 4.18 -21.28
C LYS A 126 -7.28 4.40 -21.18
N LYS A 127 -7.92 3.75 -20.18
CA LYS A 127 -9.37 3.83 -19.93
C LYS A 127 -9.60 4.51 -18.59
N ARG A 128 -10.29 5.65 -18.63
CA ARG A 128 -10.59 6.42 -17.41
C ARG A 128 -11.54 5.68 -16.47
N GLU A 129 -12.44 4.90 -17.05
CA GLU A 129 -13.40 4.07 -16.31
C GLU A 129 -12.67 3.02 -15.43
N ILE A 130 -11.69 2.32 -15.97
CA ILE A 130 -10.88 1.37 -15.19
C ILE A 130 -10.12 2.11 -14.09
N ALA A 131 -9.58 3.29 -14.40
CA ALA A 131 -8.80 4.07 -13.45
C ALA A 131 -9.64 4.53 -12.25
N ILE A 132 -10.87 5.05 -12.49
CA ILE A 132 -11.73 5.51 -11.40
C ILE A 132 -12.28 4.35 -10.57
N LEU A 133 -12.70 3.25 -11.21
CA LEU A 133 -13.14 2.05 -10.51
C LEU A 133 -12.04 1.52 -9.59
N GLY A 134 -10.80 1.41 -10.10
CA GLY A 134 -9.68 0.93 -9.30
C GLY A 134 -9.32 1.85 -8.14
N ALA A 135 -9.39 3.18 -8.33
CA ALA A 135 -9.15 4.14 -7.26
C ALA A 135 -10.20 4.05 -6.15
N VAL A 136 -11.49 3.91 -6.53
CA VAL A 136 -12.60 3.76 -5.57
C VAL A 136 -12.47 2.42 -4.82
N ILE A 137 -12.30 1.30 -5.53
CA ILE A 137 -12.10 -0.01 -4.89
C ILE A 137 -10.90 0.05 -3.92
N TYR A 138 -9.80 0.70 -4.32
CA TYR A 138 -8.60 0.81 -3.48
C TYR A 138 -8.81 1.65 -2.23
N ALA A 139 -9.77 2.57 -2.21
CA ALA A 139 -10.14 3.34 -1.01
C ALA A 139 -10.72 2.44 0.09
N PHE A 140 -11.46 1.39 -0.30
CA PHE A 140 -12.28 0.56 0.60
C PHE A 140 -11.73 -0.85 0.84
N ILE A 141 -10.47 -1.15 0.46
CA ILE A 141 -9.88 -2.47 0.71
C ILE A 141 -9.78 -2.75 2.21
N PRO A 142 -10.28 -3.91 2.67
CA PRO A 142 -10.50 -4.18 4.09
C PRO A 142 -9.24 -4.13 4.95
N TYR A 143 -8.17 -4.80 4.53
CA TYR A 143 -6.96 -4.87 5.35
C TYR A 143 -6.28 -3.50 5.53
N ARG A 144 -6.36 -2.62 4.52
CA ARG A 144 -5.90 -1.24 4.67
C ARG A 144 -6.70 -0.47 5.72
N LEU A 145 -8.04 -0.60 5.70
CA LEU A 145 -8.90 0.03 6.70
C LEU A 145 -8.60 -0.53 8.09
N GLU A 146 -8.32 -1.82 8.18
CA GLU A 146 -7.86 -2.48 9.40
C GLU A 146 -6.55 -1.87 9.93
N THR A 147 -5.56 -1.63 9.06
CA THR A 147 -4.29 -1.00 9.46
C THR A 147 -4.46 0.44 9.94
N ILE A 148 -5.52 1.13 9.51
CA ILE A 148 -5.81 2.52 9.93
C ILE A 148 -6.65 2.54 11.21
N PHE A 149 -7.74 1.77 11.28
CA PHE A 149 -8.77 1.97 12.32
C PHE A 149 -8.55 1.13 13.57
N ASN A 150 -8.00 -0.07 13.44
CA ASN A 150 -7.77 -0.95 14.58
C ASN A 150 -6.31 -0.92 15.02
N ARG A 151 -5.37 -1.00 14.08
CA ARG A 151 -3.95 -1.07 14.41
C ARG A 151 -3.28 0.31 14.50
N PHE A 152 -3.72 1.27 13.71
CA PHE A 152 -3.07 2.55 13.47
C PHE A 152 -1.58 2.40 13.10
N ALA A 153 -1.26 1.43 12.24
CA ALA A 153 0.10 1.09 11.82
C ALA A 153 0.61 2.09 10.78
N ILE A 154 1.06 3.27 11.23
CA ILE A 154 1.34 4.46 10.41
C ILE A 154 2.27 4.19 9.21
N GLY A 155 3.33 3.39 9.39
CA GLY A 155 4.24 3.03 8.31
C GLY A 155 3.55 2.15 7.27
N GLU A 156 2.79 1.16 7.72
CA GLU A 156 2.12 0.19 6.87
C GLU A 156 1.03 0.86 6.01
N PHE A 157 0.13 1.64 6.61
CA PHE A 157 -0.91 2.31 5.80
C PHE A 157 -0.36 3.43 4.90
N THR A 158 0.79 4.03 5.24
CA THR A 158 1.46 5.00 4.36
C THR A 158 2.08 4.31 3.13
N ALA A 159 2.54 3.08 3.26
CA ALA A 159 3.13 2.31 2.16
C ALA A 159 2.15 2.11 0.98
N TYR A 160 0.84 2.11 1.23
CA TYR A 160 -0.18 2.00 0.16
C TYR A 160 -0.13 3.12 -0.89
N ILE A 161 0.44 4.28 -0.57
CA ILE A 161 0.70 5.35 -1.55
C ILE A 161 1.68 4.85 -2.62
N PHE A 162 2.67 4.08 -2.20
CA PHE A 162 3.84 3.74 -3.00
C PHE A 162 3.68 2.45 -3.81
N PHE A 163 2.76 1.53 -3.45
CA PHE A 163 2.52 0.33 -4.22
C PHE A 163 2.11 0.63 -5.68
N PRO A 164 1.05 1.42 -5.94
CA PRO A 164 0.70 1.77 -7.32
C PRO A 164 1.80 2.54 -8.02
N MET A 165 2.50 3.42 -7.31
CA MET A 165 3.57 4.26 -7.89
C MET A 165 4.77 3.42 -8.33
N LEU A 166 5.17 2.40 -7.55
CA LEU A 166 6.26 1.48 -7.89
C LEU A 166 5.95 0.72 -9.19
N PHE A 167 4.77 0.11 -9.26
CA PHE A 167 4.36 -0.64 -10.45
C PHE A 167 4.09 0.27 -11.64
N HIS A 168 3.67 1.51 -11.41
CA HIS A 168 3.54 2.52 -12.46
C HIS A 168 4.91 2.86 -13.09
N GLY A 169 5.94 3.07 -12.24
CA GLY A 169 7.30 3.30 -12.71
C GLY A 169 7.87 2.12 -13.46
N LEU A 170 7.68 0.89 -12.96
CA LEU A 170 8.09 -0.35 -13.62
C LEU A 170 7.40 -0.56 -14.96
N PHE A 171 6.09 -0.27 -15.04
CA PHE A 171 5.36 -0.29 -16.31
C PHE A 171 5.99 0.67 -17.32
N ASN A 172 6.13 1.91 -16.91
CA ASN A 172 6.66 2.94 -17.79
C ASN A 172 8.06 2.59 -18.29
N LEU A 173 8.90 2.02 -17.42
CA LEU A 173 10.24 1.59 -17.75
C LEU A 173 10.28 0.44 -18.77
N LEU A 174 9.42 -0.60 -18.56
CA LEU A 174 9.54 -1.87 -19.29
C LEU A 174 8.59 -1.97 -20.48
N LYS A 175 7.44 -1.29 -20.46
CA LYS A 175 6.39 -1.39 -21.50
C LYS A 175 5.88 -0.04 -22.00
N GLY A 176 6.15 1.04 -21.29
CA GLY A 176 5.74 2.38 -21.67
C GLY A 176 6.81 3.15 -22.44
N ASP A 177 6.71 4.47 -22.45
CA ASP A 177 7.65 5.37 -23.12
C ASP A 177 8.95 5.63 -22.29
N GLY A 178 9.00 5.09 -21.11
CA GLY A 178 10.11 5.22 -20.18
C GLY A 178 10.29 6.63 -19.57
N LYS A 179 9.37 7.57 -19.77
CA LYS A 179 9.49 8.94 -19.25
C LYS A 179 9.27 9.00 -17.73
N LYS A 180 8.32 8.20 -17.23
CA LYS A 180 7.96 8.17 -15.80
C LYS A 180 8.71 7.10 -14.99
N HIS A 181 9.87 6.63 -15.47
CA HIS A 181 10.67 5.63 -14.74
C HIS A 181 11.08 6.09 -13.34
N TYR A 182 11.21 7.40 -13.10
CA TYR A 182 11.58 7.98 -11.82
C TYR A 182 10.56 7.69 -10.70
N TYR A 183 9.34 7.26 -11.03
CA TYR A 183 8.40 6.78 -10.03
C TYR A 183 8.91 5.55 -9.27
N ILE A 184 9.83 4.77 -9.86
CA ILE A 184 10.52 3.66 -9.16
C ILE A 184 11.32 4.23 -7.97
N ALA A 185 12.12 5.28 -8.23
CA ALA A 185 12.93 5.89 -7.17
C ALA A 185 12.05 6.53 -6.10
N ILE A 186 11.05 7.34 -6.48
CA ILE A 186 10.14 7.99 -5.52
C ILE A 186 9.43 6.95 -4.66
N ALA A 187 8.90 5.88 -5.26
CA ALA A 187 8.20 4.84 -4.53
C ALA A 187 9.13 4.04 -3.61
N ALA A 188 10.32 3.66 -4.08
CA ALA A 188 11.28 2.92 -3.28
C ALA A 188 11.80 3.76 -2.09
N ILE A 189 12.11 5.05 -2.32
CA ILE A 189 12.48 5.99 -1.25
C ILE A 189 11.34 6.12 -0.24
N GLY A 190 10.11 6.31 -0.72
CA GLY A 190 8.94 6.38 0.14
C GLY A 190 8.72 5.12 0.97
N LEU A 191 8.85 3.94 0.38
CA LEU A 191 8.74 2.66 1.08
C LEU A 191 9.83 2.50 2.14
N ILE A 192 11.10 2.71 1.78
CA ILE A 192 12.26 2.60 2.70
C ILE A 192 12.09 3.54 3.89
N LEU A 193 11.63 4.76 3.63
CA LEU A 193 11.50 5.80 4.65
C LEU A 193 10.14 5.79 5.37
N THR A 194 9.27 4.83 5.09
CA THR A 194 7.99 4.65 5.80
C THR A 194 7.89 3.31 6.50
N HIS A 195 8.11 2.20 5.78
CA HIS A 195 7.91 0.86 6.33
C HIS A 195 8.86 -0.17 5.71
N THR A 196 9.88 -0.55 6.44
CA THR A 196 10.94 -1.46 5.97
C THR A 196 10.41 -2.81 5.50
N ILE A 197 9.42 -3.39 6.20
CA ILE A 197 8.80 -4.66 5.82
C ILE A 197 8.08 -4.53 4.47
N SER A 198 7.30 -3.45 4.28
CA SER A 198 6.65 -3.19 2.98
C SER A 198 7.67 -2.98 1.87
N THR A 199 8.83 -2.42 2.17
CA THR A 199 9.93 -2.27 1.20
C THR A 199 10.42 -3.62 0.70
N GLU A 200 10.69 -4.54 1.62
CA GLU A 200 11.22 -5.87 1.31
C GLU A 200 10.28 -6.64 0.37
N TYR A 201 9.02 -6.75 0.74
CA TYR A 201 8.06 -7.49 -0.07
C TYR A 201 7.65 -6.77 -1.36
N SER A 202 7.64 -5.44 -1.37
CA SER A 202 7.48 -4.67 -2.61
C SER A 202 8.62 -4.93 -3.58
N ALA A 203 9.87 -5.06 -3.07
CA ALA A 203 11.01 -5.41 -3.91
C ALA A 203 10.88 -6.84 -4.47
N ILE A 204 10.41 -7.81 -3.68
CA ILE A 204 10.18 -9.19 -4.15
C ILE A 204 9.14 -9.21 -5.28
N PHE A 205 7.98 -8.54 -5.11
CA PHE A 205 6.96 -8.50 -6.16
C PHE A 205 7.38 -7.65 -7.37
N ALA A 206 8.19 -6.60 -7.16
CA ALA A 206 8.81 -5.85 -8.26
C ALA A 206 9.77 -6.72 -9.07
N LEU A 207 10.60 -7.54 -8.40
CA LEU A 207 11.48 -8.50 -9.07
C LEU A 207 10.68 -9.54 -9.84
N LEU A 208 9.60 -10.07 -9.26
CA LEU A 208 8.70 -10.98 -9.99
C LEU A 208 8.15 -10.32 -11.26
N TYR A 209 7.72 -9.05 -11.17
CA TYR A 209 7.27 -8.30 -12.33
C TYR A 209 8.37 -8.13 -13.39
N ILE A 210 9.61 -7.84 -12.97
CA ILE A 210 10.77 -7.72 -13.86
C ILE A 210 11.06 -9.05 -14.54
N VAL A 211 11.01 -10.17 -13.80
CA VAL A 211 11.21 -11.53 -14.35
C VAL A 211 10.19 -11.85 -15.44
N PHE A 212 8.91 -11.54 -15.24
CA PHE A 212 7.89 -11.72 -16.28
C PHE A 212 8.13 -10.84 -17.53
N ASN A 213 8.94 -9.80 -17.38
CA ASN A 213 9.25 -8.85 -18.47
C ASN A 213 10.76 -8.80 -18.79
N PHE A 214 11.53 -9.87 -18.50
CA PHE A 214 12.99 -9.87 -18.59
C PHE A 214 13.54 -9.55 -19.98
N LYS A 215 12.78 -9.84 -21.04
CA LYS A 215 13.18 -9.56 -22.44
C LYS A 215 13.46 -8.07 -22.66
N GLN A 216 12.77 -7.18 -21.95
CA GLN A 216 12.93 -5.73 -22.03
C GLN A 216 14.26 -5.24 -21.42
N LEU A 217 14.87 -6.04 -20.51
CA LEU A 217 16.17 -5.72 -19.92
C LEU A 217 17.33 -5.75 -20.93
N LYS A 218 17.15 -6.37 -22.10
CA LYS A 218 18.14 -6.33 -23.18
C LYS A 218 18.37 -4.93 -23.76
N ASN A 219 17.43 -4.00 -23.53
CA ASN A 219 17.57 -2.61 -23.97
C ASN A 219 18.51 -1.84 -23.02
N LYS A 220 19.66 -1.37 -23.54
CA LYS A 220 20.67 -0.59 -22.78
C LYS A 220 20.04 0.67 -22.12
N GLY A 221 19.04 1.28 -22.73
CA GLY A 221 18.33 2.43 -22.16
C GLY A 221 17.56 2.06 -20.89
N VAL A 222 17.01 0.86 -20.79
CA VAL A 222 16.34 0.35 -19.59
C VAL A 222 17.34 0.17 -18.45
N ILE A 223 18.48 -0.47 -18.71
CA ILE A 223 19.53 -0.70 -17.71
C ILE A 223 20.05 0.64 -17.16
N ARG A 224 20.33 1.61 -18.06
CA ARG A 224 20.75 2.96 -17.63
C ARG A 224 19.74 3.63 -16.70
N LYS A 225 18.43 3.54 -17.02
CA LYS A 225 17.37 4.12 -16.18
C LYS A 225 17.25 3.40 -14.84
N ILE A 226 17.43 2.07 -14.79
CA ILE A 226 17.52 1.32 -13.53
C ILE A 226 18.68 1.85 -12.68
N ALA A 227 19.87 1.97 -13.25
CA ALA A 227 21.04 2.48 -12.54
C ALA A 227 20.81 3.89 -11.97
N ILE A 228 20.21 4.79 -12.75
CA ILE A 228 19.85 6.13 -12.29
C ILE A 228 18.90 6.06 -11.09
N ASN A 229 17.83 5.25 -11.15
CA ASN A 229 16.91 5.10 -10.03
C ASN A 229 17.63 4.56 -8.78
N VAL A 230 18.50 3.55 -8.93
CA VAL A 230 19.27 2.99 -7.81
C VAL A 230 20.18 4.03 -7.15
N ILE A 231 20.87 4.84 -7.96
CA ILE A 231 21.72 5.93 -7.46
C ILE A 231 20.89 6.92 -6.64
N PHE A 232 19.74 7.36 -7.14
CA PHE A 232 18.86 8.28 -6.42
C PHE A 232 18.31 7.66 -5.12
N ILE A 233 17.90 6.39 -5.16
CA ILE A 233 17.43 5.67 -3.97
C ILE A 233 18.53 5.67 -2.90
N LEU A 234 19.74 5.24 -3.26
CA LEU A 234 20.87 5.19 -2.33
C LEU A 234 21.21 6.59 -1.82
N ALA A 235 21.35 7.58 -2.70
CA ALA A 235 21.73 8.95 -2.29
C ALA A 235 20.76 9.54 -1.26
N ILE A 236 19.44 9.31 -1.42
CA ILE A 236 18.44 9.91 -0.55
C ILE A 236 18.21 9.08 0.72
N THR A 237 18.33 7.74 0.67
CA THR A 237 18.00 6.90 1.83
C THR A 237 19.19 6.60 2.73
N THR A 238 20.42 6.90 2.31
CA THR A 238 21.67 6.57 3.03
C THR A 238 21.68 7.12 4.47
N PHE A 239 21.13 8.33 4.70
CA PHE A 239 21.08 8.93 6.03
C PHE A 239 20.33 8.08 7.07
N PHE A 240 19.41 7.23 6.62
CA PHE A 240 18.64 6.30 7.46
C PHE A 240 19.20 4.87 7.35
N THR A 241 19.45 4.40 6.12
CA THR A 241 19.79 2.99 5.88
C THR A 241 21.18 2.64 6.36
N VAL A 242 22.17 3.53 6.28
CA VAL A 242 23.54 3.27 6.75
C VAL A 242 23.59 3.16 8.27
N PRO A 243 23.08 4.13 9.08
CA PRO A 243 23.02 3.97 10.52
C PRO A 243 22.21 2.73 10.96
N LEU A 244 21.09 2.45 10.30
CA LEU A 244 20.31 1.23 10.58
C LEU A 244 21.14 -0.04 10.39
N MET A 245 21.88 -0.16 9.28
CA MET A 245 22.73 -1.32 8.99
C MET A 245 23.91 -1.43 9.93
N GLU A 246 24.57 -0.32 10.24
CA GLU A 246 25.66 -0.26 11.21
C GLU A 246 25.20 -0.79 12.57
N HIS A 247 24.10 -0.26 13.09
CA HIS A 247 23.55 -0.69 14.37
C HIS A 247 23.02 -2.13 14.35
N LYS A 248 22.53 -2.60 13.20
CA LYS A 248 22.10 -4.00 13.03
C LYS A 248 23.27 -4.98 13.08
N ILE A 249 24.43 -4.60 12.50
CA ILE A 249 25.61 -5.45 12.38
C ILE A 249 26.48 -5.37 13.65
N LEU A 250 26.75 -4.18 14.14
CA LEU A 250 27.72 -3.93 15.22
C LEU A 250 27.05 -3.82 16.60
N GLY A 251 25.76 -3.51 16.65
CA GLY A 251 25.04 -3.30 17.89
C GLY A 251 24.48 -4.57 18.50
N ASN A 252 24.58 -4.67 19.83
CA ASN A 252 23.99 -5.78 20.60
C ASN A 252 22.64 -5.34 21.19
N TYR A 253 21.67 -5.06 20.34
CA TYR A 253 20.34 -4.61 20.77
C TYR A 253 19.39 -5.78 20.99
N VAL A 254 18.58 -5.68 22.03
CA VAL A 254 17.54 -6.66 22.37
C VAL A 254 16.60 -6.89 21.17
N ILE A 255 16.30 -5.82 20.41
CA ILE A 255 15.44 -5.89 19.23
C ILE A 255 15.93 -6.88 18.16
N PHE A 256 17.24 -7.14 18.06
CA PHE A 256 17.79 -8.10 17.10
C PHE A 256 18.04 -9.49 17.71
N ASN A 257 18.16 -9.57 19.03
CA ASN A 257 18.60 -10.78 19.74
C ASN A 257 17.47 -11.46 20.52
N SER A 258 16.33 -10.78 20.75
CA SER A 258 15.27 -11.35 21.58
C SER A 258 14.35 -12.29 20.78
N LYS A 259 14.02 -13.43 21.39
CA LYS A 259 12.98 -14.33 20.88
C LYS A 259 11.58 -13.68 20.84
N SER A 260 11.42 -12.50 21.48
CA SER A 260 10.16 -11.77 21.53
C SER A 260 9.80 -11.05 20.23
N MET A 261 10.72 -10.95 19.26
CA MET A 261 10.51 -10.19 18.02
C MET A 261 9.59 -10.87 17.00
N LYS A 262 8.96 -11.99 17.31
CA LYS A 262 7.98 -12.69 16.44
C LYS A 262 8.41 -12.81 14.97
N SER A 263 9.72 -12.91 14.73
CA SER A 263 10.30 -13.02 13.38
C SER A 263 10.90 -14.39 13.08
N LEU A 264 10.68 -15.36 13.98
CA LEU A 264 11.04 -16.74 13.69
C LEU A 264 10.09 -17.35 12.67
N PRO A 265 10.54 -18.29 11.82
CA PRO A 265 9.67 -18.99 10.89
C PRO A 265 8.43 -19.60 11.55
N SER A 266 8.59 -20.14 12.77
CA SER A 266 7.46 -20.67 13.58
C SER A 266 6.45 -19.60 13.97
N ASP A 267 6.90 -18.38 14.31
CA ASP A 267 6.00 -17.29 14.71
C ASP A 267 5.16 -16.82 13.53
N VAL A 268 5.78 -16.68 12.36
CA VAL A 268 5.08 -16.33 11.13
C VAL A 268 4.11 -17.45 10.74
N GLN A 269 4.52 -18.72 10.85
CA GLN A 269 3.64 -19.87 10.59
C GLN A 269 2.41 -19.86 11.52
N ASN A 270 2.60 -19.54 12.80
CA ASN A 270 1.51 -19.47 13.78
C ASN A 270 0.57 -18.30 13.53
N SER A 271 1.01 -17.26 12.82
CA SER A 271 0.21 -16.11 12.45
C SER A 271 -0.61 -16.30 11.15
N THR A 272 -0.47 -17.45 10.48
CA THR A 272 -1.26 -17.77 9.29
C THR A 272 -2.72 -18.05 9.66
N ILE A 273 -3.62 -17.74 8.73
CA ILE A 273 -5.06 -17.95 8.89
C ILE A 273 -5.56 -19.15 8.09
N LYS A 274 -6.73 -19.68 8.46
CA LYS A 274 -7.41 -20.69 7.66
C LYS A 274 -8.03 -20.04 6.42
N ILE A 275 -8.13 -20.76 5.31
CA ILE A 275 -8.76 -20.26 4.08
C ILE A 275 -10.17 -19.73 4.34
N SER A 276 -10.94 -20.43 5.19
CA SER A 276 -12.30 -20.01 5.56
C SER A 276 -12.37 -18.63 6.22
N GLN A 277 -11.31 -18.21 6.91
CA GLN A 277 -11.24 -16.90 7.58
C GLN A 277 -11.06 -15.73 6.59
N LEU A 278 -10.58 -16.00 5.37
CA LEU A 278 -10.54 -14.98 4.30
C LEU A 278 -11.94 -14.54 3.85
N PHE A 279 -12.96 -15.38 4.08
CA PHE A 279 -14.33 -15.19 3.57
C PHE A 279 -15.35 -14.87 4.66
N LYS A 280 -15.04 -15.15 5.92
CA LYS A 280 -15.99 -15.02 7.04
C LYS A 280 -15.42 -14.07 8.11
N ASP A 281 -16.30 -13.33 8.76
CA ASP A 281 -16.04 -12.67 10.04
C ASP A 281 -15.97 -13.74 11.17
N ILE A 282 -15.04 -14.69 11.08
CA ILE A 282 -14.88 -15.72 12.11
C ILE A 282 -13.61 -15.41 12.88
N GLY A 283 -13.84 -14.85 14.06
CA GLY A 283 -12.85 -14.81 15.12
C GLY A 283 -11.74 -13.80 14.87
N GLU A 284 -11.71 -12.87 15.73
CA GLU A 284 -10.60 -11.98 15.97
C GLU A 284 -9.38 -12.81 16.37
N VAL A 285 -8.34 -12.81 15.55
CA VAL A 285 -7.02 -13.18 16.05
C VAL A 285 -6.47 -11.92 16.70
N ASN A 286 -6.52 -11.84 18.03
CA ASN A 286 -6.13 -10.66 18.81
C ASN A 286 -6.91 -9.37 18.47
N GLY A 287 -8.22 -9.46 18.20
CA GLY A 287 -9.05 -8.29 17.90
C GLY A 287 -8.95 -7.76 16.46
N VAL A 288 -8.21 -8.43 15.58
CA VAL A 288 -7.98 -8.00 14.20
C VAL A 288 -8.69 -8.91 13.22
N SER A 289 -9.47 -8.32 12.31
CA SER A 289 -10.21 -9.03 11.26
C SER A 289 -9.37 -9.11 9.97
N PHE A 290 -8.94 -10.29 9.60
CA PHE A 290 -8.13 -10.54 8.40
C PHE A 290 -8.97 -11.15 7.29
N LYS A 291 -9.74 -10.35 6.58
CA LYS A 291 -10.61 -10.79 5.47
C LYS A 291 -10.30 -10.04 4.18
N VAL A 292 -10.51 -10.71 3.05
CA VAL A 292 -10.44 -10.08 1.73
C VAL A 292 -11.69 -9.25 1.45
N GLY A 293 -12.81 -9.60 2.08
CA GLY A 293 -14.11 -8.96 1.88
C GLY A 293 -14.91 -9.53 0.70
N ILE A 294 -16.20 -9.70 0.94
CA ILE A 294 -17.15 -10.27 -0.04
C ILE A 294 -17.16 -9.49 -1.37
N PRO A 295 -17.16 -8.14 -1.38
CA PRO A 295 -17.15 -7.38 -2.64
C PRO A 295 -15.96 -7.72 -3.53
N LEU A 296 -14.72 -7.79 -3.00
CA LEU A 296 -13.54 -8.12 -3.78
C LEU A 296 -13.62 -9.53 -4.36
N ILE A 297 -14.19 -10.48 -3.60
CA ILE A 297 -14.38 -11.85 -4.06
C ILE A 297 -15.36 -11.89 -5.23
N ILE A 298 -16.53 -11.26 -5.09
CA ILE A 298 -17.53 -11.19 -6.17
C ILE A 298 -16.93 -10.56 -7.42
N LEU A 299 -16.26 -9.42 -7.29
CA LEU A 299 -15.63 -8.72 -8.42
C LEU A 299 -14.51 -9.54 -9.05
N THR A 300 -13.79 -10.33 -8.27
CA THR A 300 -12.79 -11.27 -8.80
C THR A 300 -13.45 -12.37 -9.63
N LEU A 301 -14.56 -12.95 -9.13
CA LEU A 301 -15.31 -13.99 -9.83
C LEU A 301 -15.93 -13.51 -11.15
N LEU A 302 -16.22 -12.22 -11.29
CA LEU A 302 -16.63 -11.65 -12.58
C LEU A 302 -15.58 -11.89 -13.69
N GLY A 303 -14.32 -12.12 -13.31
CA GLY A 303 -13.26 -12.51 -14.24
C GLY A 303 -13.55 -13.75 -15.06
N ILE A 304 -14.37 -14.68 -14.55
CA ILE A 304 -14.79 -15.88 -15.27
C ILE A 304 -15.49 -15.51 -16.59
N VAL A 305 -16.28 -14.44 -16.55
CA VAL A 305 -17.03 -13.95 -17.73
C VAL A 305 -16.23 -12.90 -18.51
N SER A 306 -15.54 -11.99 -17.80
CA SER A 306 -14.92 -10.81 -18.39
C SER A 306 -13.53 -11.06 -18.98
N TYR A 307 -12.76 -12.02 -18.49
CA TYR A 307 -11.35 -12.23 -18.88
C TYR A 307 -11.13 -12.37 -20.39
N LYS A 308 -12.02 -13.11 -21.08
CA LYS A 308 -11.92 -13.30 -22.55
C LYS A 308 -12.12 -11.99 -23.33
N LYS A 309 -12.75 -10.99 -22.70
CA LYS A 309 -13.02 -9.67 -23.28
C LYS A 309 -11.91 -8.65 -23.03
N VAL A 310 -11.02 -8.92 -22.05
CA VAL A 310 -9.92 -8.04 -21.70
C VAL A 310 -9.00 -7.82 -22.91
N ASP A 311 -8.70 -6.56 -23.20
CA ASP A 311 -7.81 -6.17 -24.31
C ASP A 311 -6.44 -6.85 -24.17
N LYS A 312 -5.88 -7.29 -25.29
CA LYS A 312 -4.58 -8.01 -25.33
C LYS A 312 -3.46 -7.23 -24.61
N ASN A 313 -3.45 -5.91 -24.73
CA ASN A 313 -2.45 -5.05 -24.10
C ASN A 313 -2.55 -5.05 -22.56
N ILE A 314 -3.76 -5.18 -22.03
CA ILE A 314 -4.04 -5.19 -20.58
C ILE A 314 -3.90 -6.61 -20.02
N ARG A 315 -4.12 -7.64 -20.83
CA ARG A 315 -4.14 -9.05 -20.39
C ARG A 315 -2.84 -9.51 -19.71
N SER A 316 -1.70 -9.07 -20.20
CA SER A 316 -0.40 -9.38 -19.56
C SER A 316 -0.31 -8.81 -18.14
N TRP A 317 -0.89 -7.63 -17.91
CA TRP A 317 -1.00 -7.00 -16.59
C TRP A 317 -1.95 -7.76 -15.69
N TYR A 318 -3.12 -8.04 -16.21
CA TYR A 318 -4.11 -8.84 -15.52
C TYR A 318 -3.50 -10.14 -14.97
N ILE A 319 -2.77 -10.88 -15.81
CA ILE A 319 -2.12 -12.13 -15.41
C ILE A 319 -1.06 -11.87 -14.34
N THR A 320 -0.22 -10.86 -14.50
CA THR A 320 0.83 -10.54 -13.52
C THR A 320 0.23 -10.25 -12.15
N PHE A 321 -0.82 -9.41 -12.08
CA PHE A 321 -1.46 -9.09 -10.81
C PHE A 321 -2.31 -10.26 -10.27
N ALA A 322 -2.87 -11.12 -11.13
CA ALA A 322 -3.50 -12.35 -10.69
C ALA A 322 -2.49 -13.30 -10.01
N VAL A 323 -1.28 -13.40 -10.54
CA VAL A 323 -0.20 -14.19 -9.92
C VAL A 323 0.24 -13.56 -8.59
N ILE A 324 0.43 -12.24 -8.54
CA ILE A 324 0.77 -11.53 -7.28
C ILE A 324 -0.32 -11.76 -6.22
N ALA A 325 -1.60 -11.59 -6.60
CA ALA A 325 -2.73 -11.83 -5.69
C ALA A 325 -2.75 -13.27 -5.18
N MET A 326 -2.57 -14.23 -6.07
CA MET A 326 -2.57 -15.66 -5.72
C MET A 326 -1.42 -16.01 -4.77
N ILE A 327 -0.18 -15.61 -5.09
CA ILE A 327 0.98 -15.88 -4.26
C ILE A 327 0.80 -15.24 -2.87
N SER A 328 0.44 -13.97 -2.82
CA SER A 328 0.26 -13.26 -1.55
C SER A 328 -0.91 -13.82 -0.72
N LEU A 329 -2.02 -14.26 -1.34
CA LEU A 329 -3.11 -14.94 -0.64
C LEU A 329 -2.67 -16.30 -0.08
N VAL A 330 -1.90 -17.08 -0.85
CA VAL A 330 -1.36 -18.36 -0.35
C VAL A 330 -0.44 -18.11 0.84
N MET A 331 0.41 -17.08 0.79
CA MET A 331 1.33 -16.69 1.87
C MET A 331 0.60 -16.29 3.16
N VAL A 332 -0.62 -15.79 3.09
CA VAL A 332 -1.45 -15.48 4.28
C VAL A 332 -1.94 -16.74 4.96
N THR A 333 -2.13 -17.83 4.23
CA THR A 333 -2.79 -19.04 4.71
C THR A 333 -1.82 -20.11 5.21
N LYS A 334 -2.36 -21.10 5.90
CA LYS A 334 -1.61 -22.29 6.36
C LYS A 334 -1.02 -23.14 5.22
N LEU A 335 -1.39 -22.86 3.97
CA LEU A 335 -0.83 -23.56 2.80
C LEU A 335 0.62 -23.18 2.51
N PHE A 336 1.04 -21.97 2.91
CA PHE A 336 2.42 -21.54 2.70
C PHE A 336 3.33 -22.02 3.85
N PRO A 337 4.41 -22.72 3.53
CA PRO A 337 5.25 -23.36 4.55
C PRO A 337 6.29 -22.37 5.13
N TRP A 338 5.84 -21.37 5.90
CA TRP A 338 6.73 -20.38 6.52
C TRP A 338 7.83 -21.03 7.38
N ILE A 339 7.53 -22.19 7.98
CA ILE A 339 8.46 -22.88 8.89
C ILE A 339 9.81 -23.23 8.25
N ILE A 340 9.84 -23.43 6.93
CA ILE A 340 11.06 -23.76 6.19
C ILE A 340 11.66 -22.56 5.46
N MET A 341 11.05 -21.37 5.58
CA MET A 341 11.57 -20.17 4.92
C MET A 341 12.77 -19.59 5.66
N PRO A 342 13.73 -18.98 4.93
CA PRO A 342 14.86 -18.32 5.54
C PRO A 342 14.42 -17.14 6.41
N LYS A 343 15.18 -16.86 7.48
CA LYS A 343 14.90 -15.76 8.43
C LYS A 343 14.77 -14.40 7.76
N THR A 344 15.42 -14.19 6.63
CA THR A 344 15.31 -12.96 5.83
C THR A 344 13.91 -12.73 5.30
N LEU A 345 13.17 -13.78 4.99
CA LEU A 345 11.75 -13.68 4.57
C LEU A 345 10.78 -13.62 5.75
N THR A 346 11.17 -14.05 6.94
CA THR A 346 10.30 -14.02 8.13
C THR A 346 10.35 -12.71 8.91
N THR A 347 11.14 -11.73 8.46
CA THR A 347 11.09 -10.33 8.92
C THR A 347 9.68 -9.72 8.84
N LEU A 348 8.81 -10.32 8.03
CA LEU A 348 7.39 -10.02 7.94
C LEU A 348 6.67 -10.01 9.30
N GLN A 349 7.11 -10.80 10.27
CA GLN A 349 6.55 -10.99 11.61
C GLN A 349 5.17 -11.66 11.62
N PHE A 350 4.27 -11.28 10.71
CA PHE A 350 2.90 -11.79 10.63
C PHE A 350 2.52 -12.07 9.18
N ALA A 351 2.08 -13.31 8.90
CA ALA A 351 1.68 -13.74 7.55
C ALA A 351 0.55 -12.89 6.95
N TRP A 352 -0.39 -12.40 7.78
CA TRP A 352 -1.51 -11.58 7.30
C TRP A 352 -1.10 -10.26 6.66
N ARG A 353 0.12 -9.75 6.87
CA ARG A 353 0.64 -8.55 6.18
C ARG A 353 0.68 -8.72 4.65
N MET A 354 0.67 -9.96 4.18
CA MET A 354 0.56 -10.24 2.74
C MET A 354 -0.80 -9.85 2.16
N LEU A 355 -1.84 -9.65 2.99
CA LEU A 355 -3.12 -9.09 2.52
C LEU A 355 -2.95 -7.72 1.87
N ALA A 356 -1.98 -6.91 2.28
CA ALA A 356 -1.69 -5.63 1.64
C ALA A 356 -1.43 -5.78 0.13
N TYR A 357 -0.66 -6.79 -0.25
CA TYR A 357 -0.32 -7.07 -1.65
C TYR A 357 -1.44 -7.79 -2.38
N SER A 358 -2.12 -8.70 -1.69
CA SER A 358 -3.30 -9.38 -2.25
C SER A 358 -4.37 -8.36 -2.64
N GLU A 359 -4.74 -7.47 -1.72
CA GLU A 359 -5.81 -6.50 -1.93
C GLU A 359 -5.42 -5.41 -2.92
N PHE A 360 -4.15 -4.97 -2.92
CA PHE A 360 -3.62 -4.10 -3.96
C PHE A 360 -3.79 -4.73 -5.34
N ALA A 361 -3.35 -5.98 -5.52
CA ALA A 361 -3.45 -6.68 -6.79
C ALA A 361 -4.90 -6.99 -7.17
N LEU A 362 -5.73 -7.40 -6.20
CA LEU A 362 -7.16 -7.64 -6.41
C LEU A 362 -7.90 -6.36 -6.81
N SER A 363 -7.55 -5.19 -6.26
CA SER A 363 -8.17 -3.92 -6.66
C SER A 363 -8.02 -3.65 -8.16
N ILE A 364 -6.85 -3.98 -8.71
CA ILE A 364 -6.56 -3.84 -10.15
C ILE A 364 -7.40 -4.83 -10.96
N ILE A 365 -7.41 -6.09 -10.55
CA ILE A 365 -8.17 -7.15 -11.22
C ILE A 365 -9.67 -6.85 -11.18
N CYS A 366 -10.19 -6.47 -10.02
CA CYS A 366 -11.60 -6.15 -9.81
C CYS A 366 -12.04 -4.96 -10.67
N ALA A 367 -11.23 -3.91 -10.78
CA ALA A 367 -11.52 -2.77 -11.65
C ALA A 367 -11.60 -3.18 -13.14
N ILE A 368 -10.66 -4.00 -13.58
CA ILE A 368 -10.65 -4.52 -14.96
C ILE A 368 -11.87 -5.42 -15.19
N ASN A 369 -12.14 -6.36 -14.29
CA ASN A 369 -13.28 -7.28 -14.40
C ASN A 369 -14.61 -6.53 -14.45
N LEU A 370 -14.80 -5.59 -13.52
CA LEU A 370 -16.03 -4.82 -13.43
C LEU A 370 -16.26 -3.98 -14.70
N TYR A 371 -15.21 -3.31 -15.20
CA TYR A 371 -15.29 -2.55 -16.45
C TYR A 371 -15.73 -3.43 -17.62
N TYR A 372 -15.05 -4.54 -17.87
CA TYR A 372 -15.37 -5.41 -19.01
C TYR A 372 -16.69 -6.16 -18.85
N PHE A 373 -17.12 -6.41 -17.61
CA PHE A 373 -18.43 -6.96 -17.32
C PHE A 373 -19.54 -5.95 -17.65
N ILE A 374 -19.39 -4.70 -17.25
CA ILE A 374 -20.34 -3.62 -17.58
C ILE A 374 -20.39 -3.39 -19.09
N GLU A 375 -19.22 -3.38 -19.74
CA GLU A 375 -19.11 -3.26 -21.20
C GLU A 375 -19.84 -4.41 -21.92
N TYR A 376 -19.72 -5.62 -21.40
CA TYR A 376 -20.38 -6.81 -21.96
C TYR A 376 -21.91 -6.73 -21.86
N ILE A 377 -22.43 -6.37 -20.69
CA ILE A 377 -23.88 -6.25 -20.48
C ILE A 377 -24.44 -5.04 -21.23
N GLY A 378 -23.75 -3.92 -21.16
CA GLY A 378 -24.18 -2.65 -21.77
C GLY A 378 -23.93 -2.52 -23.27
N ARG A 379 -23.34 -3.55 -23.91
CA ARG A 379 -22.86 -3.49 -25.32
C ARG A 379 -23.90 -2.98 -26.31
N ASN A 380 -25.17 -3.39 -26.16
CA ASN A 380 -26.26 -3.05 -27.07
C ASN A 380 -27.17 -1.92 -26.53
N ASN A 381 -26.89 -1.39 -25.34
CA ASN A 381 -27.73 -0.38 -24.70
C ASN A 381 -26.90 0.58 -23.86
N GLU A 382 -26.62 1.74 -24.41
CA GLU A 382 -25.84 2.77 -23.73
C GLU A 382 -26.46 3.23 -22.39
N LYS A 383 -27.80 3.21 -22.26
CA LYS A 383 -28.47 3.55 -21.00
C LYS A 383 -28.16 2.53 -19.91
N VAL A 384 -28.16 1.23 -20.25
CA VAL A 384 -27.80 0.13 -19.35
C VAL A 384 -26.34 0.24 -18.95
N TYR A 385 -25.45 0.44 -19.92
CA TYR A 385 -24.01 0.66 -19.62
C TYR A 385 -23.82 1.80 -18.60
N ASN A 386 -24.40 2.95 -18.91
CA ASN A 386 -24.24 4.14 -18.08
C ASN A 386 -24.84 3.96 -16.68
N ALA A 387 -26.00 3.30 -16.56
CA ALA A 387 -26.63 3.02 -15.27
C ALA A 387 -25.76 2.07 -14.41
N LEU A 388 -25.27 0.98 -15.01
CA LEU A 388 -24.37 0.03 -14.32
C LEU A 388 -23.06 0.68 -13.88
N PHE A 389 -22.47 1.53 -14.74
CA PHE A 389 -21.24 2.25 -14.39
C PHE A 389 -21.46 3.24 -13.25
N ALA A 390 -22.53 4.02 -13.27
CA ALA A 390 -22.86 4.93 -12.17
C ALA A 390 -23.12 4.16 -10.87
N LEU A 391 -23.87 3.06 -10.92
CA LEU A 391 -24.11 2.20 -9.77
C LEU A 391 -22.82 1.62 -9.19
N SER A 392 -21.88 1.19 -10.03
CA SER A 392 -20.60 0.62 -9.60
C SER A 392 -19.65 1.61 -8.91
N ILE A 393 -19.91 2.90 -9.03
CA ILE A 393 -19.17 3.96 -8.32
C ILE A 393 -19.84 4.28 -6.97
N ILE A 394 -21.15 4.10 -6.88
CA ILE A 394 -21.93 4.43 -5.67
C ILE A 394 -21.90 3.28 -4.65
N LEU A 395 -21.94 2.04 -5.13
CA LEU A 395 -21.83 0.82 -4.31
C LEU A 395 -20.40 0.50 -3.92
#